data_294fe4c72b37454fb3436b0f26a865cd
#
_entry.id   294fe4c72b37454fb3436b0f26a865cd
#
_cell.length_a   1.000
_cell.length_b   1.000
_cell.length_c   1.000
_cell.angle_alpha   90.00
_cell.angle_beta   90.00
_cell.angle_gamma   90.00
#
_symmetry.space_group_name_H-M   'P 1'
#
loop_
_entity.id
_entity.type
_entity.pdbx_description
1 polymer ?
#
loop_
_entity_poly.entity_id
_entity_poly.type
_entity_poly.pdbx_seq_one_letter_code
_entity_poly.pdbx_strand_id
1 'polypeptide(L)'
;MKNHHEAIIPKAVYYKIQEEIARRSSLKKAGTRKGKTAQGVYSSKYALTGIMVCNECGAHYRRTTWAKNGKKVIVWRCINRLEHGTKRCHESPTLKEEVIQEAIMGKLHSLSIDQEEENFLNGVKEDILRAAKVVGGACTEEEIDKTIEELRDQLMDYVGMAAREHGGENWYSDRMRKLGLQISELKKRRESIREQEKIRDEYEYLDQEISRIIGETGGGSGAEFDNIFIRQIVREIRVISKNKLQIQLRTGMMLDVNL
;
A
#
# COMPACT_ATOMS: atom_id res chain seq x y z
N MET A 1 -23.15 8.85 12.98
CA MET A 1 -23.35 7.58 13.72
C MET A 1 -22.21 6.65 13.33
N LYS A 2 -21.17 6.54 14.18
CA LYS A 2 -20.07 5.59 14.04
C LYS A 2 -20.30 4.45 15.03
N ASN A 3 -20.01 3.21 14.65
CA ASN A 3 -20.15 2.00 15.47
C ASN A 3 -21.57 1.56 15.84
N HIS A 4 -22.49 1.60 14.90
CA HIS A 4 -23.87 1.13 15.10
C HIS A 4 -24.01 -0.40 15.08
N HIS A 5 -23.05 -1.11 14.52
CA HIS A 5 -22.99 -2.58 14.44
C HIS A 5 -21.53 -3.03 14.26
N GLU A 6 -21.28 -4.28 14.59
CA GLU A 6 -20.00 -4.94 14.35
C GLU A 6 -19.66 -4.92 12.85
N ALA A 7 -18.39 -4.63 12.53
CA ALA A 7 -17.97 -4.51 11.14
C ALA A 7 -17.97 -5.88 10.46
N ILE A 8 -18.72 -6.02 9.38
CA ILE A 8 -18.76 -7.26 8.56
C ILE A 8 -17.41 -7.53 7.90
N ILE A 9 -16.66 -6.46 7.58
CA ILE A 9 -15.33 -6.54 6.98
C ILE A 9 -14.38 -5.69 7.84
N PRO A 10 -13.20 -6.21 8.22
CA PRO A 10 -12.19 -5.42 8.92
C PRO A 10 -11.82 -4.16 8.14
N LYS A 11 -11.63 -3.03 8.81
CA LYS A 11 -11.29 -1.73 8.18
C LYS A 11 -10.06 -1.83 7.28
N ALA A 12 -9.03 -2.58 7.71
CA ALA A 12 -7.82 -2.79 6.93
C ALA A 12 -8.10 -3.46 5.57
N VAL A 13 -8.97 -4.46 5.55
CA VAL A 13 -9.40 -5.14 4.31
C VAL A 13 -10.18 -4.18 3.41
N TYR A 14 -11.07 -3.36 3.98
CA TYR A 14 -11.82 -2.37 3.23
C TYR A 14 -10.89 -1.36 2.53
N TYR A 15 -9.91 -0.78 3.24
CA TYR A 15 -8.97 0.18 2.66
C TYR A 15 -8.12 -0.47 1.57
N LYS A 16 -7.64 -1.70 1.76
CA LYS A 16 -6.91 -2.44 0.71
C LYS A 16 -7.73 -2.67 -0.55
N ILE A 17 -9.01 -2.99 -0.38
CA ILE A 17 -9.92 -3.13 -1.53
C ILE A 17 -10.07 -1.78 -2.25
N GLN A 18 -10.19 -0.67 -1.53
CA GLN A 18 -10.30 0.66 -2.14
C GLN A 18 -9.02 1.05 -2.89
N GLU A 19 -7.84 0.78 -2.32
CA GLU A 19 -6.56 1.00 -3.00
C GLU A 19 -6.42 0.16 -4.27
N GLU A 20 -6.80 -1.11 -4.23
CA GLU A 20 -6.75 -1.99 -5.39
C GLU A 20 -7.75 -1.55 -6.47
N ILE A 21 -8.93 -1.08 -6.10
CA ILE A 21 -9.90 -0.48 -7.02
C ILE A 21 -9.31 0.77 -7.67
N ALA A 22 -8.71 1.67 -6.89
CA ALA A 22 -8.06 2.88 -7.38
C ALA A 22 -6.88 2.56 -8.31
N ARG A 23 -6.04 1.59 -7.93
CA ARG A 23 -4.94 1.09 -8.75
C ARG A 23 -5.43 0.52 -10.08
N ARG A 24 -6.46 -0.31 -10.07
CA ARG A 24 -7.06 -0.87 -11.30
C ARG A 24 -7.66 0.22 -12.18
N SER A 25 -8.26 1.23 -11.58
CA SER A 25 -8.81 2.38 -12.28
C SER A 25 -7.70 3.20 -12.97
N SER A 26 -6.59 3.46 -12.28
CA SER A 26 -5.46 4.22 -12.83
C SER A 26 -4.74 3.48 -13.98
N LEU A 27 -4.77 2.15 -13.99
CA LEU A 27 -4.22 1.34 -15.08
C LEU A 27 -5.11 1.33 -16.34
N LYS A 28 -6.37 1.75 -16.25
CA LYS A 28 -7.23 1.91 -17.40
C LYS A 28 -6.85 3.20 -18.13
N LYS A 29 -6.12 3.07 -19.24
CA LYS A 29 -5.84 4.22 -20.11
C LYS A 29 -7.16 4.80 -20.62
N ALA A 30 -7.40 6.09 -20.37
CA ALA A 30 -8.46 6.83 -21.02
C ALA A 30 -8.22 6.75 -22.53
N GLY A 31 -9.16 6.17 -23.28
CA GLY A 31 -9.10 6.11 -24.74
C GLY A 31 -8.80 4.74 -25.34
N THR A 32 -9.36 3.66 -24.80
CA THR A 32 -9.35 2.37 -25.51
C THR A 32 -10.14 2.50 -26.79
N ARG A 33 -9.46 2.43 -27.95
CA ARG A 33 -10.08 2.40 -29.26
C ARG A 33 -11.12 1.28 -29.30
N LYS A 34 -12.38 1.64 -29.61
CA LYS A 34 -13.45 0.67 -29.84
C LYS A 34 -12.97 -0.37 -30.87
N GLY A 35 -12.99 -1.66 -30.51
CA GLY A 35 -12.87 -2.77 -31.46
C GLY A 35 -11.59 -3.60 -31.41
N LYS A 36 -10.60 -3.33 -30.57
CA LYS A 36 -9.51 -4.28 -30.30
C LYS A 36 -9.65 -4.80 -28.88
N THR A 37 -9.73 -6.12 -28.75
CA THR A 37 -9.53 -6.81 -27.46
C THR A 37 -8.30 -6.19 -26.83
N ALA A 38 -8.43 -5.64 -25.63
CA ALA A 38 -7.35 -4.93 -24.97
C ALA A 38 -6.23 -5.93 -24.58
N GLN A 39 -5.41 -6.29 -25.58
CA GLN A 39 -4.15 -6.97 -25.34
C GLN A 39 -3.30 -6.03 -24.52
N GLY A 40 -3.15 -6.34 -23.23
CA GLY A 40 -2.39 -5.53 -22.29
C GLY A 40 -3.21 -4.92 -21.14
N VAL A 41 -4.49 -5.21 -21.02
CA VAL A 41 -5.19 -4.97 -19.75
C VAL A 41 -4.65 -5.98 -18.76
N TYR A 42 -3.92 -5.48 -17.78
CA TYR A 42 -3.31 -6.29 -16.75
C TYR A 42 -4.39 -7.02 -15.96
N SER A 43 -4.44 -8.34 -16.11
CA SER A 43 -5.29 -9.19 -15.29
C SER A 43 -4.76 -9.18 -13.87
N SER A 44 -5.61 -8.88 -12.90
CA SER A 44 -5.28 -9.03 -11.47
C SER A 44 -5.12 -10.50 -11.03
N LYS A 45 -5.32 -11.44 -11.94
CA LYS A 45 -5.23 -12.88 -11.67
C LYS A 45 -3.84 -13.32 -11.20
N TYR A 46 -2.77 -12.70 -11.71
CA TYR A 46 -1.39 -13.07 -11.39
C TYR A 46 -0.76 -11.96 -10.53
N ALA A 47 -0.20 -12.33 -9.38
CA ALA A 47 0.39 -11.39 -8.44
C ALA A 47 1.46 -10.50 -9.06
N LEU A 48 2.34 -11.10 -9.84
CA LEU A 48 3.49 -10.42 -10.43
C LEU A 48 3.14 -9.40 -11.52
N THR A 49 1.90 -9.44 -12.03
CA THR A 49 1.46 -8.50 -13.06
C THR A 49 1.37 -7.08 -12.53
N GLY A 50 2.12 -6.17 -13.14
CA GLY A 50 2.12 -4.73 -12.80
C GLY A 50 2.98 -4.36 -11.59
N ILE A 51 3.59 -5.34 -10.88
CA ILE A 51 4.54 -5.10 -9.80
C ILE A 51 5.98 -5.43 -10.17
N MET A 52 6.21 -6.27 -11.21
CA MET A 52 7.56 -6.55 -11.70
C MET A 52 8.03 -5.47 -12.67
N VAL A 53 9.20 -4.88 -12.40
CA VAL A 53 9.79 -3.76 -13.14
C VAL A 53 11.21 -4.11 -13.60
N CYS A 54 11.54 -3.70 -14.81
CA CYS A 54 12.90 -3.85 -15.35
C CYS A 54 13.83 -2.80 -14.75
N ASN A 55 14.97 -3.22 -14.21
CA ASN A 55 15.97 -2.28 -13.66
C ASN A 55 16.60 -1.41 -14.74
N GLU A 56 16.76 -1.92 -15.96
CA GLU A 56 17.40 -1.19 -17.07
C GLU A 56 16.50 -0.07 -17.63
N CYS A 57 15.24 -0.40 -17.97
CA CYS A 57 14.39 0.53 -18.71
C CYS A 57 13.12 0.98 -17.97
N GLY A 58 12.91 0.54 -16.73
CA GLY A 58 11.74 0.90 -15.91
C GLY A 58 10.41 0.32 -16.40
N ALA A 59 10.38 -0.42 -17.51
CA ALA A 59 9.14 -1.00 -18.02
C ALA A 59 8.73 -2.25 -17.26
N HIS A 60 7.42 -2.50 -17.20
CA HIS A 60 6.90 -3.69 -16.53
C HIS A 60 7.27 -4.97 -17.27
N TYR A 61 7.33 -6.05 -16.52
CA TYR A 61 7.41 -7.40 -17.06
C TYR A 61 6.01 -7.92 -17.40
N ARG A 62 5.93 -8.68 -18.51
CA ARG A 62 4.69 -9.32 -18.97
C ARG A 62 4.85 -10.83 -18.91
N ARG A 63 3.81 -11.50 -18.42
CA ARG A 63 3.66 -12.95 -18.44
C ARG A 63 3.43 -13.42 -19.88
N THR A 64 4.26 -14.33 -20.37
CA THR A 64 4.17 -14.90 -21.70
C THR A 64 4.38 -16.41 -21.66
N THR A 65 3.87 -17.12 -22.67
CA THR A 65 4.06 -18.56 -22.78
C THR A 65 5.05 -18.83 -23.92
N TRP A 66 6.11 -19.55 -23.61
CA TRP A 66 7.03 -20.03 -24.59
C TRP A 66 6.85 -21.53 -24.85
N ALA A 67 6.88 -21.92 -26.13
CA ALA A 67 6.98 -23.33 -26.51
C ALA A 67 8.47 -23.70 -26.67
N LYS A 68 8.95 -24.63 -25.87
CA LYS A 68 10.28 -25.19 -25.97
C LYS A 68 10.18 -26.73 -25.99
N ASN A 69 10.63 -27.36 -27.05
CA ASN A 69 10.60 -28.81 -27.22
C ASN A 69 9.19 -29.42 -26.99
N GLY A 70 8.15 -28.79 -27.55
CA GLY A 70 6.76 -29.25 -27.41
C GLY A 70 6.11 -28.94 -26.06
N LYS A 71 6.88 -28.49 -25.08
CA LYS A 71 6.36 -28.09 -23.74
C LYS A 71 6.13 -26.59 -23.66
N LYS A 72 4.99 -26.18 -23.11
CA LYS A 72 4.67 -24.79 -22.83
C LYS A 72 5.30 -24.40 -21.47
N VAL A 73 6.18 -23.39 -21.49
CA VAL A 73 6.81 -22.83 -20.29
C VAL A 73 6.33 -21.39 -20.12
N ILE A 74 5.93 -21.06 -18.91
CA ILE A 74 5.51 -19.71 -18.58
C ILE A 74 6.72 -18.89 -18.15
N VAL A 75 6.88 -17.74 -18.79
CA VAL A 75 8.01 -16.85 -18.53
C VAL A 75 7.55 -15.41 -18.38
N TRP A 76 8.33 -14.65 -17.64
CA TRP A 76 8.20 -13.21 -17.49
C TRP A 76 9.26 -12.50 -18.28
N ARG A 77 8.87 -11.46 -19.02
CA ARG A 77 9.75 -10.72 -19.92
C ARG A 77 9.41 -9.24 -19.95
N CYS A 78 10.43 -8.39 -20.01
CA CYS A 78 10.28 -6.95 -20.15
C CYS A 78 9.45 -6.59 -21.40
N ILE A 79 8.45 -5.72 -21.24
CA ILE A 79 7.55 -5.30 -22.33
C ILE A 79 8.32 -4.59 -23.42
N ASN A 80 9.24 -3.67 -23.07
CA ASN A 80 10.05 -2.96 -24.06
C ASN A 80 10.93 -3.92 -24.89
N ARG A 81 11.46 -4.96 -24.24
CA ARG A 81 12.22 -5.99 -24.96
C ARG A 81 11.34 -6.88 -25.84
N LEU A 82 10.10 -7.14 -25.42
CA LEU A 82 9.14 -7.91 -26.23
C LEU A 82 8.68 -7.14 -27.48
N GLU A 83 8.42 -5.84 -27.33
CA GLU A 83 7.81 -5.04 -28.40
C GLU A 83 8.86 -4.37 -29.32
N HIS A 84 10.03 -4.05 -28.78
CA HIS A 84 11.07 -3.29 -29.50
C HIS A 84 12.42 -4.02 -29.60
N GLY A 85 12.51 -5.24 -29.08
CA GLY A 85 13.75 -6.02 -29.06
C GLY A 85 14.84 -5.36 -28.22
N THR A 86 16.10 -5.58 -28.64
CA THR A 86 17.28 -5.01 -27.98
C THR A 86 17.46 -3.50 -28.19
N LYS A 87 16.67 -2.88 -29.06
CA LYS A 87 16.79 -1.43 -29.35
C LYS A 87 16.45 -0.55 -28.14
N ARG A 88 15.59 -1.02 -27.22
CA ARG A 88 15.14 -0.24 -26.05
C ARG A 88 15.49 -0.86 -24.71
N CYS A 89 15.86 -2.15 -24.69
CA CYS A 89 16.23 -2.83 -23.46
C CYS A 89 17.18 -3.96 -23.80
N HIS A 90 18.46 -3.85 -23.39
CA HIS A 90 19.55 -4.71 -23.84
C HIS A 90 19.75 -5.93 -22.94
N GLU A 91 19.66 -5.72 -21.61
CA GLU A 91 20.10 -6.71 -20.63
C GLU A 91 18.97 -7.38 -19.85
N SER A 92 17.70 -6.96 -20.07
CA SER A 92 16.58 -7.53 -19.32
C SER A 92 16.48 -9.06 -19.55
N PRO A 93 16.58 -9.86 -18.47
CA PRO A 93 16.50 -11.31 -18.58
C PRO A 93 15.06 -11.77 -18.83
N THR A 94 14.94 -12.97 -19.38
CA THR A 94 13.70 -13.72 -19.39
C THR A 94 13.74 -14.69 -18.21
N LEU A 95 12.75 -14.63 -17.34
CA LEU A 95 12.68 -15.41 -16.11
C LEU A 95 11.52 -16.40 -16.17
N LYS A 96 11.73 -17.63 -15.71
CA LYS A 96 10.66 -18.60 -15.56
C LYS A 96 9.79 -18.25 -14.36
N GLU A 97 8.48 -18.42 -14.48
CA GLU A 97 7.53 -18.13 -13.42
C GLU A 97 7.80 -18.96 -12.16
N GLU A 98 8.01 -20.26 -12.32
CA GLU A 98 8.28 -21.19 -11.21
C GLU A 98 9.49 -20.73 -10.37
N VAL A 99 10.61 -20.39 -11.03
CA VAL A 99 11.84 -19.98 -10.36
C VAL A 99 11.63 -18.67 -9.56
N ILE A 100 10.88 -17.72 -10.12
CA ILE A 100 10.57 -16.47 -9.42
C ILE A 100 9.72 -16.76 -8.17
N GLN A 101 8.69 -17.59 -8.32
CA GLN A 101 7.77 -17.94 -7.24
C GLN A 101 8.48 -18.67 -6.11
N GLU A 102 9.28 -19.67 -6.43
CA GLU A 102 10.09 -20.42 -5.45
C GLU A 102 11.06 -19.51 -4.71
N ALA A 103 11.77 -18.64 -5.43
CA ALA A 103 12.74 -17.74 -4.82
C ALA A 103 12.08 -16.69 -3.89
N ILE A 104 10.92 -16.14 -4.28
CA ILE A 104 10.16 -15.22 -3.44
C ILE A 104 9.68 -15.93 -2.18
N MET A 105 9.07 -17.11 -2.31
CA MET A 105 8.56 -17.87 -1.16
C MET A 105 9.71 -18.31 -0.25
N GLY A 106 10.83 -18.77 -0.81
CA GLY A 106 12.02 -19.13 -0.04
C GLY A 106 12.58 -17.96 0.78
N LYS A 107 12.63 -16.75 0.20
CA LYS A 107 13.10 -15.57 0.92
C LYS A 107 12.10 -15.14 2.00
N LEU A 108 10.80 -15.14 1.72
CA LEU A 108 9.78 -14.82 2.72
C LEU A 108 9.78 -15.83 3.87
N HIS A 109 10.01 -17.10 3.58
CA HIS A 109 10.15 -18.12 4.60
C HIS A 109 11.41 -17.94 5.45
N SER A 110 12.55 -17.54 4.84
CA SER A 110 13.78 -17.26 5.61
C SER A 110 13.62 -16.11 6.58
N LEU A 111 12.82 -15.07 6.24
CA LEU A 111 12.50 -13.96 7.13
C LEU A 111 11.83 -14.41 8.44
N SER A 112 11.05 -15.49 8.39
CA SER A 112 10.36 -16.02 9.55
C SER A 112 11.24 -16.87 10.47
N ILE A 113 12.39 -17.32 9.99
CA ILE A 113 13.31 -18.17 10.74
C ILE A 113 14.46 -17.34 11.33
N ASP A 114 14.76 -16.21 10.73
CA ASP A 114 15.91 -15.37 11.09
C ASP A 114 15.53 -14.39 12.22
N GLN A 115 15.90 -14.73 13.46
CA GLN A 115 15.63 -13.92 14.65
C GLN A 115 16.20 -12.47 14.54
N GLU A 116 17.24 -12.25 13.76
CA GLU A 116 17.80 -10.91 13.55
C GLU A 116 16.88 -10.05 12.65
N GLU A 117 16.30 -10.63 11.59
CA GLU A 117 15.35 -9.93 10.72
C GLU A 117 14.00 -9.73 11.42
N GLU A 118 13.55 -10.68 12.26
CA GLU A 118 12.37 -10.52 13.12
C GLU A 118 12.57 -9.41 14.15
N ASN A 119 13.73 -9.32 14.78
CA ASN A 119 14.10 -8.22 15.67
C ASN A 119 14.16 -6.87 14.93
N PHE A 120 14.62 -6.85 13.68
CA PHE A 120 14.60 -5.64 12.85
C PHE A 120 13.16 -5.21 12.50
N LEU A 121 12.31 -6.15 12.10
CA LEU A 121 10.87 -5.86 11.84
C LEU A 121 10.16 -5.36 13.09
N ASN A 122 10.41 -5.97 14.24
CA ASN A 122 9.88 -5.54 15.52
C ASN A 122 10.44 -4.16 15.93
N GLY A 123 11.71 -3.89 15.66
CA GLY A 123 12.32 -2.58 15.87
C GLY A 123 11.69 -1.49 15.00
N VAL A 124 11.46 -1.75 13.71
CA VAL A 124 10.76 -0.82 12.81
C VAL A 124 9.31 -0.61 13.26
N LYS A 125 8.62 -1.70 13.68
CA LYS A 125 7.28 -1.63 14.24
C LYS A 125 7.22 -0.77 15.51
N GLU A 126 8.17 -0.98 16.43
CA GLU A 126 8.28 -0.16 17.66
C GLU A 126 8.59 1.30 17.35
N ASP A 127 9.48 1.60 16.41
CA ASP A 127 9.82 2.96 16.02
C ASP A 127 8.64 3.68 15.35
N ILE A 128 7.87 2.99 14.51
CA ILE A 128 6.64 3.53 13.92
C ILE A 128 5.59 3.78 15.01
N LEU A 129 5.39 2.82 15.93
CA LEU A 129 4.47 2.97 17.05
C LEU A 129 4.92 4.08 18.01
N ARG A 130 6.24 4.22 18.23
CA ARG A 130 6.83 5.30 19.06
C ARG A 130 6.66 6.66 18.39
N ALA A 131 6.93 6.76 17.07
CA ALA A 131 6.69 7.97 16.30
C ALA A 131 5.21 8.36 16.30
N ALA A 132 4.30 7.40 16.14
CA ALA A 132 2.87 7.60 16.22
C ALA A 132 2.43 8.10 17.62
N LYS A 133 3.01 7.56 18.71
CA LYS A 133 2.74 8.03 20.08
C LYS A 133 3.27 9.44 20.34
N VAL A 134 4.43 9.80 19.80
CA VAL A 134 5.03 11.15 19.98
C VAL A 134 4.22 12.21 19.25
N VAL A 135 3.71 11.91 18.06
CA VAL A 135 2.86 12.85 17.29
C VAL A 135 1.43 12.88 17.80
N GLY A 136 0.95 11.76 18.37
CA GLY A 136 -0.43 11.57 18.86
C GLY A 136 -0.66 12.02 20.31
N GLY A 137 0.18 12.90 20.91
CA GLY A 137 0.01 13.31 22.31
C GLY A 137 -1.45 13.33 22.77
N ALA A 138 -1.79 12.39 23.65
CA ALA A 138 -2.91 12.28 24.59
C ALA A 138 -4.36 12.60 24.15
N CYS A 139 -4.65 12.99 22.91
CA CYS A 139 -6.03 13.27 22.48
C CYS A 139 -6.52 12.19 21.49
N THR A 140 -7.64 11.57 21.81
CA THR A 140 -8.34 10.66 20.88
C THR A 140 -9.05 11.44 19.76
N GLU A 141 -9.38 10.78 18.65
CA GLU A 141 -10.17 11.38 17.56
C GLU A 141 -11.51 11.95 18.11
N GLU A 142 -12.13 11.23 19.04
CA GLU A 142 -13.41 11.63 19.66
C GLU A 142 -13.28 12.92 20.49
N GLU A 143 -12.19 13.08 21.24
CA GLU A 143 -11.92 14.31 22.01
C GLU A 143 -11.67 15.50 21.08
N ILE A 144 -10.98 15.28 19.96
CA ILE A 144 -10.76 16.32 18.96
C ILE A 144 -12.09 16.71 18.29
N ASP A 145 -12.93 15.76 17.92
CA ASP A 145 -14.23 16.02 17.32
C ASP A 145 -15.12 16.82 18.29
N LYS A 146 -15.14 16.46 19.57
CA LYS A 146 -15.86 17.20 20.60
C LYS A 146 -15.34 18.65 20.74
N THR A 147 -14.03 18.84 20.78
CA THR A 147 -13.43 20.18 20.84
C THR A 147 -13.77 21.00 19.59
N ILE A 148 -13.78 20.40 18.41
CA ILE A 148 -14.20 21.08 17.17
C ILE A 148 -15.66 21.51 17.24
N GLU A 149 -16.56 20.71 17.81
CA GLU A 149 -17.97 21.08 17.99
C GLU A 149 -18.10 22.25 18.96
N GLU A 150 -17.44 22.19 20.12
CA GLU A 150 -17.44 23.28 21.09
C GLU A 150 -16.93 24.61 20.50
N LEU A 151 -15.86 24.57 19.70
CA LEU A 151 -15.34 25.75 19.02
C LEU A 151 -16.27 26.27 17.92
N ARG A 152 -17.01 25.38 17.23
CA ARG A 152 -18.03 25.78 16.27
C ARG A 152 -19.21 26.48 16.91
N ASP A 153 -19.67 25.99 18.04
CA ASP A 153 -20.75 26.61 18.79
C ASP A 153 -20.33 28.02 19.24
N GLN A 154 -19.13 28.18 19.80
CA GLN A 154 -18.56 29.49 20.10
C GLN A 154 -18.49 30.41 18.88
N LEU A 155 -18.09 29.88 17.72
CA LEU A 155 -18.03 30.66 16.48
C LEU A 155 -19.42 31.14 16.05
N MET A 156 -20.44 30.28 16.17
CA MET A 156 -21.82 30.62 15.85
C MET A 156 -22.38 31.69 16.83
N ASP A 157 -22.03 31.63 18.09
CA ASP A 157 -22.39 32.66 19.08
C ASP A 157 -21.81 34.04 18.71
N TYR A 158 -20.51 34.09 18.32
CA TYR A 158 -19.89 35.33 17.86
C TYR A 158 -20.53 35.86 16.57
N VAL A 159 -20.89 34.97 15.61
CA VAL A 159 -21.64 35.39 14.42
C VAL A 159 -22.98 35.97 14.79
N GLY A 160 -23.70 35.37 15.75
CA GLY A 160 -24.97 35.87 16.24
C GLY A 160 -24.86 37.21 16.95
N MET A 161 -23.79 37.45 17.72
CA MET A 161 -23.53 38.73 18.39
C MET A 161 -23.16 39.81 17.37
N ALA A 162 -22.26 39.51 16.42
CA ALA A 162 -21.88 40.43 15.36
C ALA A 162 -23.06 40.89 14.48
N ALA A 163 -24.05 40.01 14.28
CA ALA A 163 -25.26 40.33 13.52
C ALA A 163 -26.22 41.28 14.27
N ARG A 164 -26.13 41.34 15.60
CA ARG A 164 -27.01 42.19 16.47
C ARG A 164 -26.41 43.58 16.80
N GLU A 165 -25.09 43.69 16.80
CA GLU A 165 -24.38 44.91 17.16
C GLU A 165 -23.82 45.62 15.90
N HIS A 166 -24.35 46.83 15.64
CA HIS A 166 -23.93 47.70 14.51
C HIS A 166 -22.74 48.57 14.94
N GLY A 167 -21.55 47.98 15.21
CA GLY A 167 -20.42 48.84 15.57
C GLY A 167 -19.15 48.19 16.11
N GLY A 168 -19.12 46.88 16.28
CA GLY A 168 -17.96 46.14 16.82
C GLY A 168 -17.21 45.25 15.79
N GLU A 169 -17.25 45.60 14.52
CA GLU A 169 -16.85 44.71 13.40
C GLU A 169 -15.43 44.12 13.51
N ASN A 170 -14.45 44.91 13.97
CA ASN A 170 -13.05 44.46 14.01
C ASN A 170 -12.79 43.43 15.14
N TRP A 171 -13.40 43.54 16.29
CA TRP A 171 -13.14 42.67 17.42
C TRP A 171 -13.76 41.28 17.21
N TYR A 172 -14.98 41.21 16.72
CA TYR A 172 -15.64 39.92 16.41
C TYR A 172 -14.93 39.21 15.24
N SER A 173 -14.51 39.93 14.22
CA SER A 173 -13.84 39.37 13.08
C SER A 173 -12.49 38.72 13.45
N ASP A 174 -11.70 39.35 14.31
CA ASP A 174 -10.44 38.79 14.81
C ASP A 174 -10.68 37.53 15.68
N ARG A 175 -11.73 37.53 16.49
CA ARG A 175 -12.07 36.39 17.32
C ARG A 175 -12.53 35.20 16.48
N MET A 176 -13.42 35.42 15.50
CA MET A 176 -13.88 34.42 14.54
C MET A 176 -12.74 33.86 13.73
N ARG A 177 -11.79 34.71 13.30
CA ARG A 177 -10.59 34.26 12.57
C ARG A 177 -9.72 33.34 13.44
N LYS A 178 -9.49 33.67 14.71
CA LYS A 178 -8.71 32.82 15.63
C LYS A 178 -9.37 31.46 15.84
N LEU A 179 -10.68 31.44 16.10
CA LEU A 179 -11.44 30.17 16.22
C LEU A 179 -11.40 29.34 14.93
N GLY A 180 -11.52 29.98 13.76
CA GLY A 180 -11.41 29.31 12.47
C GLY A 180 -10.04 28.67 12.24
N LEU A 181 -8.94 29.33 12.65
CA LEU A 181 -7.60 28.78 12.61
C LEU A 181 -7.45 27.58 13.55
N GLN A 182 -7.94 27.67 14.78
CA GLN A 182 -7.92 26.56 15.74
C GLN A 182 -8.68 25.34 15.23
N ILE A 183 -9.89 25.54 14.68
CA ILE A 183 -10.68 24.47 14.08
C ILE A 183 -9.93 23.83 12.90
N SER A 184 -9.27 24.65 12.06
CA SER A 184 -8.49 24.15 10.91
C SER A 184 -7.31 23.28 11.37
N GLU A 185 -6.62 23.69 12.43
CA GLU A 185 -5.49 22.97 12.99
C GLU A 185 -5.92 21.64 13.63
N LEU A 186 -7.01 21.64 14.39
CA LEU A 186 -7.59 20.42 14.94
C LEU A 186 -8.05 19.44 13.86
N LYS A 187 -8.63 19.93 12.77
CA LYS A 187 -8.98 19.08 11.61
C LYS A 187 -7.76 18.42 10.97
N LYS A 188 -6.66 19.16 10.80
CA LYS A 188 -5.40 18.59 10.29
C LYS A 188 -4.85 17.53 11.23
N ARG A 189 -4.87 17.80 12.55
CA ARG A 189 -4.42 16.84 13.56
C ARG A 189 -5.28 15.57 13.57
N ARG A 190 -6.60 15.71 13.45
CA ARG A 190 -7.52 14.58 13.32
C ARG A 190 -7.20 13.70 12.10
N GLU A 191 -6.96 14.33 10.96
CA GLU A 191 -6.59 13.60 9.73
C GLU A 191 -5.27 12.85 9.88
N SER A 192 -4.27 13.46 10.54
CA SER A 192 -3.01 12.80 10.85
C SER A 192 -3.21 11.57 11.74
N ILE A 193 -4.05 11.65 12.78
CA ILE A 193 -4.37 10.50 13.64
C ILE A 193 -5.04 9.39 12.85
N ARG A 194 -6.00 9.70 11.98
CA ARG A 194 -6.65 8.72 11.11
C ARG A 194 -5.68 8.00 10.18
N GLU A 195 -4.75 8.74 9.59
CA GLU A 195 -3.75 8.13 8.71
C GLU A 195 -2.80 7.21 9.50
N GLN A 196 -2.43 7.59 10.72
CA GLN A 196 -1.61 6.75 11.60
C GLN A 196 -2.35 5.48 12.05
N GLU A 197 -3.64 5.58 12.40
CA GLU A 197 -4.47 4.42 12.74
C GLU A 197 -4.60 3.47 11.54
N LYS A 198 -4.80 4.01 10.34
CA LYS A 198 -4.86 3.23 9.11
C LYS A 198 -3.57 2.46 8.86
N ILE A 199 -2.41 3.13 9.04
CA ILE A 199 -1.10 2.50 8.90
C ILE A 199 -0.93 1.39 9.95
N ARG A 200 -1.28 1.65 11.20
CA ARG A 200 -1.22 0.65 12.29
C ARG A 200 -2.07 -0.58 11.98
N ASP A 201 -3.34 -0.38 11.62
CA ASP A 201 -4.26 -1.47 11.27
C ASP A 201 -3.72 -2.30 10.08
N GLU A 202 -3.07 -1.65 9.12
CA GLU A 202 -2.44 -2.32 7.97
C GLU A 202 -1.25 -3.18 8.41
N TYR A 203 -0.40 -2.68 9.33
CA TYR A 203 0.71 -3.45 9.88
C TYR A 203 0.23 -4.64 10.72
N GLU A 204 -0.74 -4.46 11.60
CA GLU A 204 -1.30 -5.54 12.41
C GLU A 204 -1.89 -6.65 11.53
N TYR A 205 -2.61 -6.29 10.47
CA TYR A 205 -3.12 -7.27 9.51
C TYR A 205 -2.01 -8.02 8.80
N LEU A 206 -0.94 -7.33 8.35
CA LEU A 206 0.21 -7.97 7.69
C LEU A 206 0.93 -8.94 8.61
N ASP A 207 1.14 -8.56 9.87
CA ASP A 207 1.78 -9.37 10.89
C ASP A 207 0.98 -10.66 11.15
N GLN A 208 -0.34 -10.53 11.32
CA GLN A 208 -1.24 -11.69 11.50
C GLN A 208 -1.24 -12.62 10.28
N GLU A 209 -1.26 -12.06 9.06
CA GLU A 209 -1.30 -12.85 7.84
C GLU A 209 0.03 -13.55 7.57
N ILE A 210 1.16 -12.91 7.84
CA ILE A 210 2.49 -13.53 7.79
C ILE A 210 2.57 -14.66 8.80
N SER A 211 2.18 -14.44 10.05
CA SER A 211 2.18 -15.44 11.11
C SER A 211 1.26 -16.64 10.79
N ARG A 212 0.10 -16.39 10.20
CA ARG A 212 -0.83 -17.43 9.75
C ARG A 212 -0.20 -18.34 8.70
N ILE A 213 0.41 -17.75 7.67
CA ILE A 213 1.02 -18.51 6.57
C ILE A 213 2.21 -19.31 7.07
N ILE A 214 3.02 -18.73 7.94
CA ILE A 214 4.14 -19.44 8.57
C ILE A 214 3.65 -20.61 9.41
N GLY A 215 2.59 -20.43 10.21
CA GLY A 215 2.00 -21.46 11.05
C GLY A 215 1.36 -22.59 10.24
N GLU A 216 0.68 -22.29 9.14
CA GLU A 216 0.03 -23.28 8.28
C GLU A 216 1.03 -24.09 7.43
N THR A 217 2.17 -23.51 7.08
CA THR A 217 3.19 -24.19 6.25
C THR A 217 4.13 -25.10 7.02
N GLY A 218 4.02 -25.14 8.36
CA GLY A 218 4.64 -26.19 9.21
C GLY A 218 6.10 -26.52 8.88
N GLY A 219 6.96 -25.54 8.60
CA GLY A 219 8.39 -25.75 8.39
C GLY A 219 8.79 -26.53 7.13
N GLY A 220 7.87 -26.76 6.20
CA GLY A 220 8.13 -27.50 4.96
C GLY A 220 8.33 -26.58 3.75
N SER A 221 9.31 -26.88 2.93
CA SER A 221 9.68 -26.23 1.65
C SER A 221 8.59 -26.25 0.55
N GLY A 222 7.30 -26.24 0.91
CA GLY A 222 6.19 -26.48 0.00
C GLY A 222 5.03 -25.48 0.08
N ALA A 223 5.22 -24.30 0.65
CA ALA A 223 4.17 -23.28 0.64
C ALA A 223 3.82 -22.88 -0.80
N GLU A 224 2.58 -23.13 -1.20
CA GLU A 224 2.08 -22.76 -2.51
C GLU A 224 2.08 -21.23 -2.68
N PHE A 225 2.52 -20.74 -3.85
CA PHE A 225 2.59 -19.31 -4.14
C PHE A 225 1.18 -18.69 -4.21
N ASP A 226 0.77 -17.99 -3.16
CA ASP A 226 -0.51 -17.30 -3.14
C ASP A 226 -0.43 -15.91 -3.78
N ASN A 227 -1.15 -15.76 -4.89
CA ASN A 227 -1.21 -14.51 -5.63
C ASN A 227 -1.86 -13.36 -4.85
N ILE A 228 -2.80 -13.65 -3.96
CA ILE A 228 -3.49 -12.63 -3.16
C ILE A 228 -2.53 -12.10 -2.10
N PHE A 229 -1.91 -13.02 -1.36
CA PHE A 229 -0.95 -12.71 -0.33
C PHE A 229 0.24 -11.88 -0.87
N ILE A 230 0.88 -12.33 -1.95
CA ILE A 230 2.02 -11.61 -2.53
C ILE A 230 1.65 -10.19 -2.92
N ARG A 231 0.45 -9.96 -3.46
CA ARG A 231 -0.02 -8.60 -3.78
C ARG A 231 -0.27 -7.73 -2.56
N GLN A 232 -0.60 -8.33 -1.44
CA GLN A 232 -0.83 -7.59 -0.21
C GLN A 232 0.47 -7.11 0.41
N ILE A 233 1.53 -7.91 0.37
CA ILE A 233 2.80 -7.60 1.04
C ILE A 233 3.83 -6.94 0.12
N VAL A 234 3.83 -7.24 -1.19
CA VAL A 234 4.81 -6.75 -2.14
C VAL A 234 4.30 -5.50 -2.85
N ARG A 235 5.09 -4.44 -2.80
CA ARG A 235 4.85 -3.19 -3.52
C ARG A 235 5.42 -3.24 -4.94
N GLU A 236 6.69 -3.60 -5.08
CA GLU A 236 7.43 -3.64 -6.35
C GLU A 236 8.47 -4.76 -6.31
N ILE A 237 8.71 -5.40 -7.46
CA ILE A 237 9.80 -6.34 -7.68
C ILE A 237 10.66 -5.81 -8.82
N ARG A 238 11.88 -5.45 -8.52
CA ARG A 238 12.85 -4.97 -9.51
C ARG A 238 13.73 -6.09 -9.98
N VAL A 239 13.74 -6.36 -11.28
CA VAL A 239 14.58 -7.38 -11.90
C VAL A 239 15.95 -6.79 -12.17
N ILE A 240 16.94 -7.10 -11.33
CA ILE A 240 18.31 -6.58 -11.42
C ILE A 240 19.10 -7.35 -12.47
N SER A 241 19.06 -8.67 -12.38
CA SER A 241 19.79 -9.56 -13.32
C SER A 241 19.06 -10.88 -13.49
N LYS A 242 19.65 -11.79 -14.27
CA LYS A 242 19.11 -13.15 -14.45
C LYS A 242 19.02 -13.93 -13.14
N ASN A 243 19.89 -13.62 -12.18
CA ASN A 243 20.02 -14.36 -10.92
C ASN A 243 19.65 -13.54 -9.69
N LYS A 244 19.20 -12.26 -9.86
CA LYS A 244 18.93 -11.38 -8.71
C LYS A 244 17.69 -10.54 -8.94
N LEU A 245 16.79 -10.59 -7.97
CA LEU A 245 15.64 -9.69 -7.83
C LEU A 245 15.83 -8.83 -6.57
N GLN A 246 15.23 -7.67 -6.58
CA GLN A 246 15.07 -6.83 -5.41
C GLN A 246 13.58 -6.62 -5.18
N ILE A 247 13.09 -6.96 -4.00
CA ILE A 247 11.69 -6.87 -3.62
C ILE A 247 11.53 -5.72 -2.64
N GLN A 248 10.63 -4.81 -2.95
CA GLN A 248 10.18 -3.80 -2.01
C GLN A 248 8.84 -4.25 -1.40
N LEU A 249 8.81 -4.45 -0.11
CA LEU A 249 7.58 -4.71 0.63
C LEU A 249 6.79 -3.41 0.82
N ARG A 250 5.50 -3.52 1.10
CA ARG A 250 4.66 -2.35 1.42
C ARG A 250 5.05 -1.68 2.73
N THR A 251 5.71 -2.41 3.62
CA THR A 251 6.35 -1.88 4.84
C THR A 251 7.53 -0.96 4.56
N GLY A 252 8.01 -0.88 3.31
CA GLY A 252 9.22 -0.14 2.92
C GLY A 252 10.49 -0.98 2.95
N MET A 253 10.47 -2.18 3.53
CA MET A 253 11.62 -3.08 3.58
C MET A 253 12.06 -3.50 2.18
N MET A 254 13.37 -3.57 1.96
CA MET A 254 13.99 -4.01 0.72
C MET A 254 14.65 -5.38 0.92
N LEU A 255 14.30 -6.35 0.09
CA LEU A 255 14.82 -7.70 0.16
C LEU A 255 15.55 -8.04 -1.13
N ASP A 256 16.79 -8.52 -1.01
CA ASP A 256 17.52 -9.11 -2.11
C ASP A 256 17.23 -10.60 -2.21
N VAL A 257 16.82 -11.05 -3.39
CA VAL A 257 16.43 -12.43 -3.68
C VAL A 257 17.30 -12.98 -4.79
N ASN A 258 17.95 -14.11 -4.55
CA ASN A 258 18.70 -14.86 -5.55
C ASN A 258 17.79 -15.91 -6.24
N LEU A 259 17.87 -16.01 -7.57
CA LEU A 259 17.10 -16.93 -8.42
C LEU A 259 17.86 -18.22 -8.71
#